data_dfd588d362c437f2ee1b48c067025131
#
_entry.id   dfd588d362c437f2ee1b48c067025131
#
_cell.length_a   1.000
_cell.length_b   1.000
_cell.length_c   1.000
_cell.angle_alpha   90.00
_cell.angle_beta   90.00
_cell.angle_gamma   90.00
#
_symmetry.space_group_name_H-M   'P 1'
#
loop_
_entity.id
_entity.type
_entity.pdbx_description
1 polymer ?
#
loop_
_entity_poly.entity_id
_entity_poly.type
_entity_poly.pdbx_seq_one_letter_code
_entity_poly.pdbx_strand_id
1 'polypeptide(L)'
;MKKTILFSILLLSMTMTEAQLKYPVSKKVDQVDDYHGTKVADPYRWLEDDNSADTKAWVVAQNAVTFDYLAKIPYRDGFKKRIEELSNYAKFSSPQKKGDWFYFYKNDGLQNQSVLYRQKGLDGKPELVLDPNKLTKEGTTRLIGFVLDKQGRYAAWGISKGGSDWQEYYVRDMLNGNDLTDTISWVKVSGIAWQGNGFFYSRYPATAKGKELSTKNENHQVWYHTVGTKQSSDKLIYEDPKNPQRFHTLSTSDDERFSYLVISD
;
A
#
# COMPACT_ATOMS: atom_id res chain seq x y z
N MET A 1 23.53 -31.94 -74.46
CA MET A 1 23.66 -30.58 -73.90
C MET A 1 22.73 -30.45 -72.75
N LYS A 2 23.21 -30.57 -71.50
CA LYS A 2 22.41 -30.42 -70.27
C LYS A 2 22.56 -28.98 -69.80
N LYS A 3 21.44 -28.23 -69.78
CA LYS A 3 21.43 -26.86 -69.21
C LYS A 3 21.20 -26.96 -67.69
N THR A 4 22.22 -26.61 -66.94
CA THR A 4 22.18 -26.50 -65.50
C THR A 4 21.60 -25.11 -65.14
N ILE A 5 20.38 -25.09 -64.57
CA ILE A 5 19.77 -23.87 -64.03
C ILE A 5 20.26 -23.71 -62.60
N LEU A 6 21.10 -22.68 -62.37
CA LEU A 6 21.58 -22.29 -61.04
C LEU A 6 20.49 -21.45 -60.40
N PHE A 7 19.80 -22.01 -59.42
CA PHE A 7 18.77 -21.29 -58.60
C PHE A 7 19.47 -20.58 -57.45
N SER A 8 19.73 -19.29 -57.60
CA SER A 8 20.27 -18.46 -56.51
C SER A 8 19.11 -18.15 -55.51
N ILE A 9 19.11 -18.84 -54.40
CA ILE A 9 18.26 -18.53 -53.26
C ILE A 9 18.89 -17.35 -52.54
N LEU A 10 18.35 -16.17 -52.78
CA LEU A 10 18.64 -14.94 -51.99
C LEU A 10 17.97 -15.09 -50.63
N LEU A 11 18.72 -15.56 -49.63
CA LEU A 11 18.25 -15.52 -48.22
C LEU A 11 18.21 -14.07 -47.77
N LEU A 12 17.03 -13.46 -47.86
CA LEU A 12 16.80 -12.16 -47.22
C LEU A 12 16.72 -12.39 -45.72
N SER A 13 17.84 -12.32 -45.04
CA SER A 13 17.85 -12.26 -43.57
C SER A 13 17.28 -10.90 -43.16
N MET A 14 15.99 -10.90 -42.87
CA MET A 14 15.39 -9.78 -42.11
C MET A 14 16.01 -9.81 -40.72
N THR A 15 17.10 -9.09 -40.53
CA THR A 15 17.52 -8.69 -39.20
C THR A 15 16.44 -7.75 -38.67
N MET A 16 15.54 -8.27 -37.84
CA MET A 16 14.73 -7.43 -36.99
C MET A 16 15.68 -6.73 -36.03
N THR A 17 16.16 -5.56 -36.43
CA THR A 17 16.75 -4.63 -35.49
C THR A 17 15.60 -4.16 -34.60
N GLU A 18 15.37 -4.87 -33.49
CA GLU A 18 14.65 -4.25 -32.38
C GLU A 18 15.41 -2.98 -32.07
N ALA A 19 14.80 -1.84 -32.32
CA ALA A 19 15.38 -0.54 -32.00
C ALA A 19 15.49 -0.50 -30.48
N GLN A 20 16.69 -0.84 -29.98
CA GLN A 20 16.99 -0.81 -28.55
C GLN A 20 16.67 0.59 -28.02
N LEU A 21 15.78 0.67 -27.01
CA LEU A 21 15.41 1.93 -26.39
C LEU A 21 16.67 2.61 -25.83
N LYS A 22 16.89 3.84 -26.20
CA LYS A 22 18.01 4.62 -25.71
C LYS A 22 17.64 5.31 -24.40
N TYR A 23 18.04 4.68 -23.29
CA TYR A 23 17.83 5.23 -21.96
C TYR A 23 18.84 6.34 -21.63
N PRO A 24 18.45 7.34 -20.80
CA PRO A 24 19.39 8.31 -20.27
C PRO A 24 20.50 7.63 -19.46
N VAL A 25 21.71 8.17 -19.55
CA VAL A 25 22.85 7.67 -18.77
C VAL A 25 22.62 7.97 -17.30
N SER A 26 22.68 6.94 -16.45
CA SER A 26 22.61 7.10 -15.01
C SER A 26 23.95 7.56 -14.44
N LYS A 27 23.92 8.58 -13.58
CA LYS A 27 25.08 9.07 -12.83
C LYS A 27 25.66 7.95 -11.98
N LYS A 28 26.98 7.84 -11.94
CA LYS A 28 27.71 6.93 -11.04
C LYS A 28 28.44 7.73 -9.99
N VAL A 29 28.50 7.21 -8.77
CA VAL A 29 29.27 7.76 -7.64
C VAL A 29 30.26 6.72 -7.11
N ASP A 30 31.28 7.18 -6.42
CA ASP A 30 32.30 6.31 -5.83
C ASP A 30 31.91 5.86 -4.41
N GLN A 31 30.75 5.22 -4.32
CA GLN A 31 30.28 4.62 -3.06
C GLN A 31 30.75 3.18 -2.96
N VAL A 32 31.33 2.83 -1.81
CA VAL A 32 31.77 1.47 -1.50
C VAL A 32 31.35 1.11 -0.08
N ASP A 33 30.65 0.02 0.07
CA ASP A 33 30.25 -0.54 1.36
C ASP A 33 31.19 -1.63 1.82
N ASP A 34 31.31 -1.83 3.11
CA ASP A 34 32.09 -2.92 3.71
C ASP A 34 31.16 -3.94 4.35
N TYR A 35 31.07 -5.12 3.76
CA TYR A 35 30.32 -6.25 4.30
C TYR A 35 31.28 -7.24 4.95
N HIS A 36 31.53 -7.08 6.23
CA HIS A 36 32.42 -7.96 7.02
C HIS A 36 33.84 -8.10 6.43
N GLY A 37 34.41 -7.00 5.99
CA GLY A 37 35.74 -6.94 5.37
C GLY A 37 35.76 -7.09 3.84
N THR A 38 34.62 -7.36 3.22
CA THR A 38 34.44 -7.39 1.76
C THR A 38 33.93 -6.04 1.24
N LYS A 39 34.74 -5.40 0.39
CA LYS A 39 34.38 -4.13 -0.25
C LYS A 39 33.46 -4.36 -1.45
N VAL A 40 32.26 -3.76 -1.43
CA VAL A 40 31.28 -3.85 -2.50
C VAL A 40 30.97 -2.45 -3.01
N ALA A 41 31.22 -2.20 -4.30
CA ALA A 41 30.90 -0.91 -4.93
C ALA A 41 29.40 -0.80 -5.20
N ASP A 42 28.81 0.34 -4.84
CA ASP A 42 27.42 0.69 -5.15
C ASP A 42 27.35 2.08 -5.81
N PRO A 43 27.63 2.16 -7.11
CA PRO A 43 27.67 3.44 -7.81
C PRO A 43 26.31 4.13 -7.93
N TYR A 44 25.22 3.47 -7.56
CA TYR A 44 23.85 3.96 -7.65
C TYR A 44 23.20 4.21 -6.29
N ARG A 45 23.96 4.18 -5.19
CA ARG A 45 23.47 4.44 -3.83
C ARG A 45 22.63 5.72 -3.70
N TRP A 46 22.94 6.73 -4.50
CA TRP A 46 22.22 8.01 -4.50
C TRP A 46 20.75 7.87 -4.87
N LEU A 47 20.34 6.78 -5.56
CA LEU A 47 18.93 6.49 -5.89
C LEU A 47 18.10 6.06 -4.67
N GLU A 48 18.75 5.67 -3.55
CA GLU A 48 18.02 5.34 -2.30
C GLU A 48 17.42 6.57 -1.63
N ASP A 49 17.86 7.78 -1.95
CA ASP A 49 17.22 9.02 -1.53
C ASP A 49 16.15 9.42 -2.55
N ASP A 50 14.93 8.87 -2.38
CA ASP A 50 13.77 9.13 -3.22
C ASP A 50 13.26 10.58 -3.15
N ASN A 51 13.66 11.33 -2.12
CA ASN A 51 13.31 12.74 -1.93
C ASN A 51 14.30 13.70 -2.60
N SER A 52 15.49 13.23 -2.98
CA SER A 52 16.49 14.08 -3.62
C SER A 52 16.04 14.61 -4.98
N ALA A 53 16.55 15.78 -5.36
CA ALA A 53 16.29 16.38 -6.68
C ALA A 53 16.88 15.51 -7.81
N ASP A 54 18.05 14.91 -7.59
CA ASP A 54 18.74 14.05 -8.57
C ASP A 54 17.91 12.80 -8.88
N THR A 55 17.38 12.11 -7.86
CA THR A 55 16.53 10.92 -8.03
C THR A 55 15.24 11.26 -8.75
N LYS A 56 14.59 12.37 -8.36
CA LYS A 56 13.36 12.84 -9.04
C LYS A 56 13.61 13.16 -10.50
N ALA A 57 14.71 13.85 -10.82
CA ALA A 57 15.09 14.15 -12.20
C ALA A 57 15.40 12.88 -13.02
N TRP A 58 16.07 11.91 -12.41
CA TRP A 58 16.34 10.63 -13.04
C TRP A 58 15.03 9.87 -13.36
N VAL A 59 14.10 9.79 -12.42
CA VAL A 59 12.78 9.17 -12.62
C VAL A 59 12.02 9.83 -13.77
N VAL A 60 12.01 11.16 -13.83
CA VAL A 60 11.35 11.90 -14.93
C VAL A 60 11.98 11.55 -16.28
N ALA A 61 13.31 11.51 -16.35
CA ALA A 61 14.04 11.20 -17.59
C ALA A 61 13.81 9.74 -18.07
N GLN A 62 13.80 8.76 -17.14
CA GLN A 62 13.50 7.36 -17.46
C GLN A 62 12.05 7.19 -17.91
N ASN A 63 11.11 7.82 -17.22
CA ASN A 63 9.69 7.79 -17.57
C ASN A 63 9.41 8.40 -18.95
N ALA A 64 10.13 9.42 -19.35
CA ALA A 64 9.98 10.02 -20.70
C ALA A 64 10.21 8.98 -21.80
N VAL A 65 11.26 8.14 -21.69
CA VAL A 65 11.52 7.06 -22.63
C VAL A 65 10.41 6.01 -22.62
N THR A 66 9.99 5.60 -21.42
CA THR A 66 8.95 4.58 -21.23
C THR A 66 7.61 5.04 -21.82
N PHE A 67 7.19 6.26 -21.51
CA PHE A 67 5.90 6.77 -22.00
C PHE A 67 5.90 7.05 -23.49
N ASP A 68 7.02 7.52 -24.07
CA ASP A 68 7.16 7.68 -25.51
C ASP A 68 7.03 6.32 -26.25
N TYR A 69 7.65 5.28 -25.70
CA TYR A 69 7.49 3.92 -26.25
C TYR A 69 6.05 3.42 -26.13
N LEU A 70 5.44 3.53 -24.94
CA LEU A 70 4.08 3.08 -24.71
C LEU A 70 3.05 3.82 -25.56
N ALA A 71 3.27 5.11 -25.83
CA ALA A 71 2.38 5.92 -26.68
C ALA A 71 2.40 5.48 -28.16
N LYS A 72 3.47 4.82 -28.60
CA LYS A 72 3.62 4.32 -29.98
C LYS A 72 2.98 2.95 -30.22
N ILE A 73 2.48 2.28 -29.17
CA ILE A 73 1.83 0.97 -29.31
C ILE A 73 0.44 1.16 -29.92
N PRO A 74 0.18 0.73 -31.17
CA PRO A 74 -1.02 1.13 -31.92
C PRO A 74 -2.33 0.56 -31.34
N TYR A 75 -2.29 -0.54 -30.61
CA TYR A 75 -3.47 -1.19 -30.01
C TYR A 75 -3.67 -0.85 -28.52
N ARG A 76 -2.80 -0.03 -27.92
CA ARG A 76 -2.85 0.31 -26.47
C ARG A 76 -4.18 0.94 -26.07
N ASP A 77 -4.66 1.92 -26.86
CA ASP A 77 -5.91 2.62 -26.54
C ASP A 77 -7.13 1.72 -26.72
N GLY A 78 -7.08 0.81 -27.69
CA GLY A 78 -8.13 -0.22 -27.88
C GLY A 78 -8.23 -1.17 -26.67
N PHE A 79 -7.09 -1.65 -26.16
CA PHE A 79 -7.07 -2.46 -24.93
C PHE A 79 -7.56 -1.66 -23.73
N LYS A 80 -7.09 -0.43 -23.55
CA LYS A 80 -7.53 0.43 -22.45
C LYS A 80 -9.05 0.61 -22.46
N LYS A 81 -9.61 1.00 -23.59
CA LYS A 81 -11.06 1.15 -23.76
C LYS A 81 -11.82 -0.14 -23.44
N ARG A 82 -11.32 -1.28 -23.92
CA ARG A 82 -11.99 -2.57 -23.67
C ARG A 82 -11.94 -2.97 -22.20
N ILE A 83 -10.83 -2.73 -21.51
CA ILE A 83 -10.70 -2.98 -20.06
C ILE A 83 -11.66 -2.07 -19.30
N GLU A 84 -11.74 -0.78 -19.65
CA GLU A 84 -12.68 0.16 -19.03
C GLU A 84 -14.13 -0.30 -19.21
N GLU A 85 -14.55 -0.69 -20.41
CA GLU A 85 -15.88 -1.24 -20.67
C GLU A 85 -16.19 -2.48 -19.83
N LEU A 86 -15.25 -3.44 -19.77
CA LEU A 86 -15.40 -4.68 -19.01
C LEU A 86 -15.39 -4.48 -17.51
N SER A 87 -14.73 -3.41 -17.03
CA SER A 87 -14.60 -3.10 -15.60
C SER A 87 -15.69 -2.16 -15.08
N ASN A 88 -16.44 -1.51 -15.98
CA ASN A 88 -17.44 -0.50 -15.64
C ASN A 88 -18.79 -1.14 -15.27
N TYR A 89 -18.80 -1.83 -14.14
CA TYR A 89 -20.03 -2.36 -13.51
C TYR A 89 -19.96 -2.20 -11.99
N ALA A 90 -21.12 -2.10 -11.34
CA ALA A 90 -21.17 -1.97 -9.89
C ALA A 90 -20.68 -3.26 -9.20
N LYS A 91 -19.71 -3.11 -8.29
CA LYS A 91 -19.08 -4.19 -7.52
C LYS A 91 -19.41 -4.00 -6.05
N PHE A 92 -19.72 -5.09 -5.37
CA PHE A 92 -20.06 -5.10 -3.95
C PHE A 92 -19.22 -6.14 -3.23
N SER A 93 -18.77 -5.83 -2.01
CA SER A 93 -18.25 -6.85 -1.11
C SER A 93 -19.40 -7.61 -0.44
N SER A 94 -19.10 -8.77 0.15
CA SER A 94 -20.02 -9.40 1.08
C SER A 94 -20.30 -8.48 2.26
N PRO A 95 -21.58 -8.30 2.67
CA PRO A 95 -21.92 -7.45 3.81
C PRO A 95 -21.50 -8.11 5.13
N GLN A 96 -20.95 -7.31 6.03
CA GLN A 96 -20.60 -7.72 7.39
C GLN A 96 -21.61 -7.14 8.38
N LYS A 97 -22.24 -8.00 9.17
CA LYS A 97 -23.22 -7.59 10.17
C LYS A 97 -22.56 -7.15 11.47
N LYS A 98 -22.96 -5.98 11.98
CA LYS A 98 -22.63 -5.50 13.33
C LYS A 98 -23.85 -4.85 13.96
N GLY A 99 -24.41 -5.50 14.98
CA GLY A 99 -25.72 -5.07 15.53
C GLY A 99 -26.83 -5.11 14.46
N ASP A 100 -27.55 -4.00 14.32
CA ASP A 100 -28.61 -3.83 13.31
C ASP A 100 -28.09 -3.40 11.94
N TRP A 101 -26.79 -3.13 11.83
CA TRP A 101 -26.17 -2.59 10.64
C TRP A 101 -25.43 -3.65 9.83
N PHE A 102 -25.48 -3.50 8.49
CA PHE A 102 -24.68 -4.23 7.54
C PHE A 102 -23.70 -3.25 6.88
N TYR A 103 -22.42 -3.57 6.95
CA TYR A 103 -21.31 -2.81 6.36
C TYR A 103 -20.81 -3.50 5.11
N PHE A 104 -20.64 -2.76 4.02
CA PHE A 104 -20.17 -3.30 2.76
C PHE A 104 -19.42 -2.24 1.94
N TYR A 105 -18.54 -2.70 1.10
CA TYR A 105 -17.87 -1.86 0.13
C TYR A 105 -18.61 -1.91 -1.20
N LYS A 106 -18.73 -0.75 -1.85
CA LYS A 106 -19.30 -0.60 -3.18
C LYS A 106 -18.36 0.20 -4.05
N ASN A 107 -18.17 -0.24 -5.31
CA ASN A 107 -17.52 0.52 -6.37
C ASN A 107 -18.50 0.64 -7.53
N ASP A 108 -18.76 1.85 -8.02
CA ASP A 108 -19.73 2.08 -9.09
C ASP A 108 -19.20 1.72 -10.49
N GLY A 109 -17.96 1.20 -10.57
CA GLY A 109 -17.34 0.71 -11.79
C GLY A 109 -15.89 1.14 -11.91
N LEU A 110 -15.62 2.39 -12.22
CA LEU A 110 -14.29 2.93 -12.51
C LEU A 110 -13.69 3.80 -11.38
N GLN A 111 -14.29 3.81 -10.19
CA GLN A 111 -13.70 4.49 -9.03
C GLN A 111 -12.36 3.84 -8.66
N ASN A 112 -11.36 4.64 -8.29
CA ASN A 112 -10.05 4.14 -7.88
C ASN A 112 -10.15 3.21 -6.68
N GLN A 113 -11.04 3.53 -5.73
CA GLN A 113 -11.24 2.78 -4.49
C GLN A 113 -12.71 2.50 -4.26
N SER A 114 -13.02 1.36 -3.65
CA SER A 114 -14.37 1.08 -3.19
C SER A 114 -14.73 1.94 -1.99
N VAL A 115 -15.95 2.42 -1.96
CA VAL A 115 -16.51 3.28 -0.91
C VAL A 115 -17.18 2.40 0.14
N LEU A 116 -16.97 2.69 1.42
CA LEU A 116 -17.59 1.99 2.53
C LEU A 116 -18.96 2.59 2.83
N TYR A 117 -19.96 1.72 2.83
CA TYR A 117 -21.36 2.02 3.20
C TYR A 117 -21.80 1.17 4.38
N ARG A 118 -22.85 1.63 5.04
CA ARG A 118 -23.66 0.84 5.98
C ARG A 118 -25.13 0.95 5.64
N GLN A 119 -25.92 -0.05 6.01
CA GLN A 119 -27.40 0.02 5.93
C GLN A 119 -28.02 -0.70 7.11
N LYS A 120 -29.18 -0.21 7.57
CA LYS A 120 -29.91 -0.83 8.67
C LYS A 120 -30.80 -1.96 8.14
N GLY A 121 -30.54 -3.18 8.59
CA GLY A 121 -31.19 -4.37 8.04
C GLY A 121 -30.76 -4.64 6.58
N LEU A 122 -31.38 -5.62 5.92
CA LEU A 122 -31.07 -5.98 4.54
C LEU A 122 -31.68 -5.03 3.51
N ASP A 123 -32.82 -4.41 3.83
CA ASP A 123 -33.60 -3.56 2.92
C ASP A 123 -33.43 -2.06 3.22
N GLY A 124 -32.55 -1.71 4.16
CA GLY A 124 -32.29 -0.33 4.53
C GLY A 124 -31.61 0.47 3.42
N LYS A 125 -31.83 1.80 3.41
CA LYS A 125 -31.10 2.68 2.49
C LYS A 125 -29.62 2.74 2.86
N PRO A 126 -28.70 2.55 1.89
CA PRO A 126 -27.27 2.69 2.14
C PRO A 126 -26.89 4.11 2.57
N GLU A 127 -26.12 4.21 3.63
CA GLU A 127 -25.49 5.43 4.15
C GLU A 127 -23.98 5.39 3.92
N LEU A 128 -23.42 6.50 3.46
CA LEU A 128 -21.97 6.64 3.31
C LEU A 128 -21.30 6.63 4.68
N VAL A 129 -20.30 5.75 4.86
CA VAL A 129 -19.45 5.72 6.04
C VAL A 129 -18.10 6.37 5.76
N LEU A 130 -17.41 5.94 4.69
CA LEU A 130 -16.10 6.46 4.35
C LEU A 130 -15.86 6.34 2.84
N ASP A 131 -15.44 7.45 2.23
CA ASP A 131 -15.06 7.50 0.82
C ASP A 131 -13.54 7.74 0.68
N PRO A 132 -12.73 6.69 0.45
CA PRO A 132 -11.30 6.85 0.33
C PRO A 132 -10.87 7.67 -0.90
N ASN A 133 -11.72 7.80 -1.91
CA ASN A 133 -11.44 8.62 -3.10
C ASN A 133 -11.39 10.13 -2.78
N LYS A 134 -11.88 10.55 -1.60
CA LYS A 134 -11.89 11.95 -1.13
C LYS A 134 -10.73 12.29 -0.19
N LEU A 135 -9.92 11.30 0.21
CA LEU A 135 -8.84 11.51 1.18
C LEU A 135 -7.68 12.33 0.57
N THR A 136 -7.40 12.16 -0.71
CA THR A 136 -6.40 12.96 -1.45
C THR A 136 -6.87 13.26 -2.86
N LYS A 137 -6.40 14.36 -3.45
CA LYS A 137 -6.75 14.75 -4.83
C LYS A 137 -6.22 13.75 -5.85
N GLU A 138 -5.05 13.19 -5.60
CA GLU A 138 -4.35 12.25 -6.48
C GLU A 138 -4.96 10.84 -6.43
N GLY A 139 -5.81 10.53 -5.45
CA GLY A 139 -6.43 9.21 -5.26
C GLY A 139 -5.43 8.10 -4.93
N THR A 140 -4.22 8.46 -4.44
CA THR A 140 -3.14 7.52 -4.13
C THR A 140 -3.19 7.01 -2.68
N THR A 141 -4.09 7.53 -1.85
CA THR A 141 -4.29 7.07 -0.48
C THR A 141 -5.26 5.91 -0.44
N ARG A 142 -4.79 4.78 0.08
CA ARG A 142 -5.56 3.54 0.19
C ARG A 142 -6.12 3.36 1.59
N LEU A 143 -7.39 2.96 1.69
CA LEU A 143 -7.97 2.45 2.93
C LEU A 143 -7.42 1.05 3.22
N ILE A 144 -6.82 0.85 4.40
CA ILE A 144 -6.19 -0.41 4.79
C ILE A 144 -7.16 -1.30 5.56
N GLY A 145 -7.95 -0.72 6.45
CA GLY A 145 -8.90 -1.45 7.25
C GLY A 145 -9.95 -0.53 7.85
N PHE A 146 -11.03 -1.13 8.30
CA PHE A 146 -12.10 -0.47 9.05
C PHE A 146 -12.69 -1.50 10.00
N VAL A 147 -12.39 -1.38 11.27
CA VAL A 147 -12.75 -2.38 12.29
C VAL A 147 -13.55 -1.71 13.41
N LEU A 148 -14.77 -2.20 13.60
CA LEU A 148 -15.67 -1.72 14.65
C LEU A 148 -15.32 -2.34 15.99
N ASP A 149 -15.46 -1.56 17.06
CA ASP A 149 -15.45 -2.09 18.42
C ASP A 149 -16.61 -3.07 18.64
N LYS A 150 -16.65 -3.73 19.79
CA LYS A 150 -17.66 -4.74 20.11
C LYS A 150 -19.07 -4.18 20.06
N GLN A 151 -19.28 -2.96 20.50
CA GLN A 151 -20.56 -2.28 20.57
C GLN A 151 -20.97 -1.60 19.25
N GLY A 152 -20.06 -1.47 18.29
CA GLY A 152 -20.26 -0.67 17.07
C GLY A 152 -20.32 0.83 17.32
N ARG A 153 -19.80 1.28 18.46
CA ARG A 153 -19.73 2.69 18.87
C ARG A 153 -18.59 3.42 18.18
N TYR A 154 -17.43 2.78 18.12
CA TYR A 154 -16.23 3.31 17.49
C TYR A 154 -15.76 2.40 16.37
N ALA A 155 -15.10 2.99 15.39
CA ALA A 155 -14.37 2.28 14.35
C ALA A 155 -12.94 2.79 14.30
N ALA A 156 -11.95 1.90 14.41
CA ALA A 156 -10.58 2.23 14.06
C ALA A 156 -10.38 1.88 12.58
N TRP A 157 -9.76 2.80 11.83
CA TRP A 157 -9.53 2.66 10.40
C TRP A 157 -8.16 3.19 10.02
N GLY A 158 -7.59 2.63 8.97
CA GLY A 158 -6.23 2.93 8.56
C GLY A 158 -6.10 3.35 7.11
N ILE A 159 -5.06 4.13 6.84
CA ILE A 159 -4.66 4.51 5.48
C ILE A 159 -3.20 4.18 5.22
N SER A 160 -2.89 3.97 3.94
CA SER A 160 -1.54 3.97 3.40
C SER A 160 -1.47 4.97 2.26
N LYS A 161 -0.39 5.75 2.21
CA LYS A 161 -0.18 6.83 1.23
C LYS A 161 0.85 6.41 0.18
N GLY A 162 0.55 6.67 -1.09
CA GLY A 162 1.49 6.50 -2.21
C GLY A 162 2.02 5.07 -2.39
N GLY A 163 1.28 4.03 -1.99
CA GLY A 163 1.71 2.64 -2.09
C GLY A 163 2.72 2.21 -1.02
N SER A 164 3.00 3.06 -0.03
CA SER A 164 3.87 2.72 1.10
C SER A 164 3.26 1.60 1.96
N ASP A 165 4.12 0.79 2.60
CA ASP A 165 3.69 -0.15 3.64
C ASP A 165 3.42 0.54 4.98
N TRP A 166 3.86 1.79 5.15
CA TRP A 166 3.56 2.59 6.33
C TRP A 166 2.10 2.98 6.35
N GLN A 167 1.48 2.85 7.53
CA GLN A 167 0.07 3.10 7.76
C GLN A 167 -0.10 4.15 8.86
N GLU A 168 -1.21 4.86 8.79
CA GLU A 168 -1.70 5.73 9.84
C GLU A 168 -3.10 5.27 10.23
N TYR A 169 -3.38 5.15 11.54
CA TYR A 169 -4.69 4.78 12.05
C TYR A 169 -5.40 5.96 12.66
N TYR A 170 -6.72 5.96 12.53
CA TYR A 170 -7.66 6.96 13.03
C TYR A 170 -8.83 6.27 13.72
N VAL A 171 -9.57 7.04 14.51
CA VAL A 171 -10.78 6.54 15.19
C VAL A 171 -11.97 7.39 14.78
N ARG A 172 -13.08 6.74 14.43
CA ARG A 172 -14.36 7.38 14.10
C ARG A 172 -15.43 7.04 15.12
N ASP A 173 -16.17 8.05 15.58
CA ASP A 173 -17.39 7.90 16.34
C ASP A 173 -18.56 7.57 15.38
N MET A 174 -19.08 6.36 15.49
CA MET A 174 -20.12 5.85 14.59
C MET A 174 -21.54 6.41 14.86
N LEU A 175 -21.76 7.10 15.99
CA LEU A 175 -23.04 7.76 16.28
C LEU A 175 -23.20 9.07 15.50
N ASN A 176 -22.13 9.87 15.42
CA ASN A 176 -22.16 11.16 14.75
C ASN A 176 -21.43 11.17 13.40
N GLY A 177 -20.67 10.10 13.08
CA GLY A 177 -19.90 9.97 11.84
C GLY A 177 -18.61 10.79 11.78
N ASN A 178 -18.19 11.41 12.88
CA ASN A 178 -16.99 12.25 12.93
C ASN A 178 -15.76 11.45 13.35
N ASP A 179 -14.62 11.79 12.75
CA ASP A 179 -13.34 11.28 13.21
C ASP A 179 -12.92 12.02 14.50
N LEU A 180 -12.38 11.27 15.45
CA LEU A 180 -11.78 11.80 16.67
C LEU A 180 -10.38 12.37 16.37
N THR A 181 -9.73 12.91 17.38
CA THR A 181 -8.36 13.46 17.25
C THR A 181 -7.27 12.41 17.27
N ASP A 182 -7.65 11.16 17.45
CA ASP A 182 -6.75 10.00 17.53
C ASP A 182 -6.03 9.82 16.18
N THR A 183 -4.70 9.87 16.24
CA THR A 183 -3.83 9.65 15.09
C THR A 183 -2.66 8.78 15.51
N ILE A 184 -2.51 7.62 14.90
CA ILE A 184 -1.50 6.62 15.24
C ILE A 184 -0.62 6.41 14.02
N SER A 185 0.65 6.72 14.17
CA SER A 185 1.67 6.66 13.13
C SER A 185 2.67 5.50 13.36
N TRP A 186 3.55 5.28 12.38
CA TRP A 186 4.59 4.25 12.39
C TRP A 186 4.05 2.83 12.42
N VAL A 187 2.79 2.66 12.01
CA VAL A 187 2.13 1.37 11.90
C VAL A 187 2.62 0.66 10.65
N LYS A 188 3.01 -0.60 10.79
CA LYS A 188 3.41 -1.47 9.70
C LYS A 188 3.29 -2.93 10.14
N VAL A 189 2.83 -3.81 9.26
CA VAL A 189 2.56 -5.24 9.57
C VAL A 189 1.66 -5.35 10.81
N SER A 190 0.49 -4.72 10.78
CA SER A 190 -0.42 -4.58 11.93
C SER A 190 -1.85 -4.91 11.54
N GLY A 191 -2.58 -5.50 12.49
CA GLY A 191 -4.03 -5.49 12.55
C GLY A 191 -4.55 -4.47 13.56
N ILE A 192 -5.87 -4.41 13.70
CA ILE A 192 -6.59 -3.66 14.73
C ILE A 192 -7.38 -4.68 15.55
N ALA A 193 -7.05 -4.84 16.83
CA ALA A 193 -7.73 -5.80 17.71
C ALA A 193 -8.33 -5.06 18.91
N TRP A 194 -9.64 -4.88 18.90
CA TRP A 194 -10.36 -4.19 19.96
C TRP A 194 -10.41 -4.96 21.27
N GLN A 195 -10.26 -4.25 22.38
CA GLN A 195 -10.50 -4.76 23.73
C GLN A 195 -10.91 -3.59 24.65
N GLY A 196 -12.10 -3.66 25.22
CA GLY A 196 -12.59 -2.63 26.13
C GLY A 196 -12.75 -1.27 25.42
N ASN A 197 -12.11 -0.22 25.93
CA ASN A 197 -12.19 1.15 25.40
C ASN A 197 -11.03 1.53 24.47
N GLY A 198 -10.36 0.54 23.89
CA GLY A 198 -9.23 0.76 23.01
C GLY A 198 -8.91 -0.47 22.15
N PHE A 199 -7.79 -0.44 21.49
CA PHE A 199 -7.35 -1.51 20.60
C PHE A 199 -5.85 -1.71 20.60
N PHE A 200 -5.44 -2.94 20.33
CA PHE A 200 -4.06 -3.29 20.06
C PHE A 200 -3.70 -3.03 18.61
N TYR A 201 -2.48 -2.60 18.40
CA TYR A 201 -1.87 -2.41 17.10
C TYR A 201 -0.37 -2.66 17.18
N SER A 202 0.26 -2.87 16.03
CA SER A 202 1.70 -3.09 15.96
C SER A 202 2.38 -1.98 15.18
N ARG A 203 3.58 -1.63 15.62
CA ARG A 203 4.38 -0.58 14.98
C ARG A 203 5.87 -0.83 15.12
N TYR A 204 6.64 -0.12 14.34
CA TYR A 204 8.08 0.04 14.55
C TYR A 204 8.38 1.33 15.32
N PRO A 205 9.55 1.42 15.96
CA PRO A 205 10.08 2.70 16.46
C PRO A 205 10.12 3.74 15.34
N ALA A 206 9.85 5.01 15.69
CA ALA A 206 9.91 6.10 14.75
C ALA A 206 11.32 6.27 14.19
N THR A 207 11.45 6.49 12.89
CA THR A 207 12.72 6.80 12.23
C THR A 207 12.92 8.30 12.05
N ALA A 208 14.12 8.71 11.66
CA ALA A 208 14.36 10.10 11.31
C ALA A 208 13.53 10.50 10.07
N LYS A 209 13.02 11.72 10.07
CA LYS A 209 12.23 12.29 8.97
C LYS A 209 12.97 12.15 7.63
N GLY A 210 12.29 11.63 6.62
CA GLY A 210 12.85 11.39 5.29
C GLY A 210 13.69 10.11 5.17
N LYS A 211 13.70 9.27 6.23
CA LYS A 211 14.38 7.97 6.23
C LYS A 211 13.41 6.79 6.38
N GLU A 212 12.13 7.05 6.21
CA GLU A 212 11.04 6.07 6.40
C GLU A 212 11.18 4.86 5.48
N LEU A 213 11.72 5.05 4.27
CA LEU A 213 11.88 3.99 3.26
C LEU A 213 13.30 3.39 3.23
N SER A 214 14.31 4.06 3.78
CA SER A 214 15.71 3.62 3.75
C SER A 214 16.23 3.05 5.07
N THR A 215 15.51 3.27 6.19
CA THR A 215 15.88 2.71 7.49
C THR A 215 15.42 1.27 7.59
N LYS A 216 16.27 0.38 8.10
CA LYS A 216 15.93 -1.00 8.39
C LYS A 216 14.80 -1.07 9.43
N ASN A 217 13.78 -1.87 9.16
CA ASN A 217 12.68 -2.10 10.09
C ASN A 217 13.10 -3.19 11.09
N GLU A 218 13.32 -2.80 12.33
CA GLU A 218 13.70 -3.67 13.44
C GLU A 218 12.91 -3.32 14.71
N ASN A 219 12.83 -4.29 15.63
CA ASN A 219 12.15 -4.12 16.92
C ASN A 219 10.65 -3.82 16.75
N HIS A 220 9.97 -4.69 16.02
CA HIS A 220 8.51 -4.62 15.89
C HIS A 220 7.84 -4.79 17.26
N GLN A 221 6.87 -3.92 17.60
CA GLN A 221 6.29 -3.80 18.92
C GLN A 221 4.76 -3.89 18.86
N VAL A 222 4.12 -4.43 19.88
CA VAL A 222 2.68 -4.38 20.10
C VAL A 222 2.35 -3.32 21.13
N TRP A 223 1.42 -2.45 20.82
CA TRP A 223 0.95 -1.35 21.66
C TRP A 223 -0.56 -1.42 21.86
N TYR A 224 -1.04 -0.80 22.93
CA TYR A 224 -2.47 -0.60 23.18
C TYR A 224 -2.79 0.89 23.19
N HIS A 225 -3.73 1.29 22.35
CA HIS A 225 -4.26 2.65 22.26
C HIS A 225 -5.61 2.75 22.95
N THR A 226 -5.78 3.76 23.80
CA THR A 226 -7.07 4.10 24.43
C THR A 226 -7.75 5.18 23.60
N VAL A 227 -9.00 4.96 23.18
CA VAL A 227 -9.78 5.91 22.37
C VAL A 227 -9.86 7.28 23.05
N GLY A 228 -9.65 8.33 22.25
CA GLY A 228 -9.69 9.73 22.71
C GLY A 228 -8.39 10.21 23.37
N THR A 229 -7.30 9.44 23.31
CA THR A 229 -6.00 9.83 23.87
C THR A 229 -4.96 10.06 22.77
N LYS A 230 -3.85 10.71 23.12
CA LYS A 230 -2.71 10.85 22.20
C LYS A 230 -1.91 9.55 22.13
N GLN A 231 -1.34 9.23 20.97
CA GLN A 231 -0.45 8.09 20.79
C GLN A 231 0.74 8.06 21.77
N SER A 232 1.20 9.21 22.24
CA SER A 232 2.27 9.30 23.27
C SER A 232 1.88 8.72 24.62
N SER A 233 0.58 8.49 24.85
CA SER A 233 0.06 7.87 26.07
C SER A 233 -0.19 6.37 25.92
N ASP A 234 0.08 5.80 24.73
CA ASP A 234 -0.16 4.40 24.47
C ASP A 234 0.74 3.51 25.33
N LYS A 235 0.22 2.34 25.65
CA LYS A 235 0.91 1.38 26.50
C LYS A 235 1.62 0.34 25.64
N LEU A 236 2.93 0.20 25.82
CA LEU A 236 3.69 -0.93 25.26
C LEU A 236 3.20 -2.24 25.91
N ILE A 237 2.81 -3.20 25.10
CA ILE A 237 2.31 -4.50 25.53
C ILE A 237 3.39 -5.57 25.37
N TYR A 238 4.08 -5.57 24.22
CA TYR A 238 5.11 -6.55 23.96
C TYR A 238 6.20 -6.03 23.01
N GLU A 239 7.43 -6.41 23.28
CA GLU A 239 8.58 -6.26 22.40
C GLU A 239 9.59 -7.41 22.62
N ASP A 240 10.44 -7.70 21.64
CA ASP A 240 11.51 -8.70 21.74
C ASP A 240 12.83 -8.15 21.17
N PRO A 241 13.58 -7.33 21.93
CA PRO A 241 14.84 -6.74 21.46
C PRO A 241 15.95 -7.75 21.15
N LYS A 242 15.83 -8.99 21.65
CA LYS A 242 16.79 -10.07 21.36
C LYS A 242 16.62 -10.65 19.97
N ASN A 243 15.43 -10.49 19.39
CA ASN A 243 15.08 -10.97 18.06
C ASN A 243 14.46 -9.84 17.23
N PRO A 244 15.26 -8.81 16.85
CA PRO A 244 14.74 -7.56 16.29
C PRO A 244 14.04 -7.71 14.94
N GLN A 245 14.22 -8.85 14.25
CA GLN A 245 13.63 -9.12 12.94
C GLN A 245 12.22 -9.75 13.02
N ARG A 246 11.80 -10.19 14.23
CA ARG A 246 10.51 -10.84 14.40
C ARG A 246 9.35 -9.87 14.29
N PHE A 247 8.25 -10.40 13.75
CA PHE A 247 6.96 -9.70 13.72
C PHE A 247 6.11 -10.10 14.92
N HIS A 248 5.42 -9.12 15.49
CA HIS A 248 4.55 -9.30 16.64
C HIS A 248 3.19 -8.72 16.31
N THR A 249 2.16 -9.56 16.26
CA THR A 249 0.77 -9.10 16.07
C THR A 249 -0.11 -9.63 17.20
N LEU A 250 -1.21 -8.94 17.47
CA LEU A 250 -2.12 -9.35 18.51
C LEU A 250 -3.54 -9.38 17.95
N SER A 251 -4.28 -10.43 18.31
CA SER A 251 -5.71 -10.57 18.05
C SER A 251 -6.45 -10.81 19.36
N THR A 252 -7.76 -10.58 19.35
CA THR A 252 -8.63 -10.79 20.50
C THR A 252 -9.72 -11.79 20.15
N SER A 253 -10.23 -12.50 21.17
CA SER A 253 -11.45 -13.29 21.02
C SER A 253 -12.66 -12.38 20.81
N ASP A 254 -13.74 -12.90 20.20
CA ASP A 254 -14.98 -12.13 19.92
C ASP A 254 -15.61 -11.54 21.17
N ASP A 255 -15.44 -12.20 22.32
CA ASP A 255 -15.91 -11.73 23.62
C ASP A 255 -14.92 -10.82 24.36
N GLU A 256 -13.74 -10.56 23.74
CA GLU A 256 -12.64 -9.74 24.25
C GLU A 256 -12.01 -10.23 25.57
N ARG A 257 -12.28 -11.48 25.97
CA ARG A 257 -11.72 -12.04 27.22
C ARG A 257 -10.28 -12.51 27.07
N PHE A 258 -9.88 -12.89 25.86
CA PHE A 258 -8.55 -13.42 25.56
C PHE A 258 -7.87 -12.58 24.49
N SER A 259 -6.57 -12.42 24.66
CA SER A 259 -5.69 -11.80 23.66
C SER A 259 -4.62 -12.82 23.26
N TYR A 260 -4.39 -12.95 21.96
CA TYR A 260 -3.45 -13.91 21.37
C TYR A 260 -2.31 -13.15 20.72
N LEU A 261 -1.12 -13.28 21.28
CA LEU A 261 0.10 -12.76 20.69
C LEU A 261 0.62 -13.77 19.67
N VAL A 262 0.82 -13.33 18.43
CA VAL A 262 1.43 -14.11 17.36
C VAL A 262 2.83 -13.55 17.11
N ILE A 263 3.82 -14.44 17.18
CA ILE A 263 5.23 -14.13 16.91
C ILE A 263 5.64 -14.92 15.68
N SER A 264 6.22 -14.26 14.67
CA SER A 264 6.72 -14.89 13.45
C SER A 264 8.07 -14.34 13.05
N ASP A 265 8.89 -15.19 12.41
CA ASP A 265 10.17 -14.84 11.81
C ASP A 265 9.98 -14.39 10.36
#